data_49a8b01efd86103500d9ae84b3ef1e42
#
_entry.id   49a8b01efd86103500d9ae84b3ef1e42
#
_cell.length_a   1.000
_cell.length_b   1.000
_cell.length_c   1.000
_cell.angle_alpha   90.00
_cell.angle_beta   90.00
_cell.angle_gamma   90.00
#
_symmetry.space_group_name_H-M   'P 1'
#
loop_
_entity.id
_entity.type
_entity.pdbx_description
1 polymer ?
#
loop_
_entity_poly.entity_id
_entity_poly.type
_entity_poly.pdbx_seq_one_letter_code
_entity_poly.pdbx_strand_id
1 'polypeptide(L)'
;MKSLHPLTWWIWSLLIVGAVISANSSWLAGISIAGATILVWRFAADAPWARSFWFSLKLGAFILIIRTLVGILIGVPIPGTKLFELPILPLPSWLAGIRIGGVITQERLLSSIHEGLIIVAVISLFGAAVSLTSPHKLLRVTPVVIYEFGVATVIATSALPNLVQSISRIRRARLLRGDENPSWRSIALPLLEDSLSRSLELAAAMDARGYGVSRKRSRYRPISWRGIDSAVVLAAFLMLSFTLAVSR
;
A
#
# COMPACT_ATOMS: atom_id res chain seq x y z
N MET A 1 -19.98 13.09 -8.98
CA MET A 1 -19.04 13.02 -10.14
C MET A 1 -18.77 11.56 -10.45
N LYS A 2 -18.78 11.17 -11.76
CA LYS A 2 -18.58 9.76 -12.15
C LYS A 2 -17.12 9.38 -11.91
N SER A 3 -16.86 8.44 -10.99
CA SER A 3 -15.52 7.95 -10.68
C SER A 3 -14.86 7.31 -11.90
N LEU A 4 -13.55 7.56 -12.11
CA LEU A 4 -12.71 6.87 -13.10
C LEU A 4 -12.68 5.36 -12.81
N HIS A 5 -12.28 4.58 -13.80
CA HIS A 5 -12.15 3.15 -13.67
C HIS A 5 -11.07 2.80 -12.62
N PRO A 6 -11.29 1.84 -11.70
CA PRO A 6 -10.33 1.52 -10.64
C PRO A 6 -8.92 1.19 -11.14
N LEU A 7 -8.80 0.45 -12.23
CA LEU A 7 -7.51 0.10 -12.83
C LEU A 7 -6.76 1.31 -13.41
N THR A 8 -7.45 2.38 -13.80
CA THR A 8 -6.82 3.59 -14.33
C THR A 8 -5.84 4.19 -13.32
N TRP A 9 -6.24 4.27 -12.04
CA TRP A 9 -5.40 4.80 -10.97
C TRP A 9 -4.16 3.96 -10.70
N TRP A 10 -4.28 2.64 -10.78
CA TRP A 10 -3.16 1.72 -10.60
C TRP A 10 -2.19 1.76 -11.77
N ILE A 11 -2.71 1.73 -13.01
CA ILE A 11 -1.87 1.82 -14.21
C ILE A 11 -1.16 3.18 -14.25
N TRP A 12 -1.88 4.27 -13.96
CA TRP A 12 -1.31 5.60 -13.85
C TRP A 12 -0.18 5.66 -12.82
N SER A 13 -0.42 5.17 -11.62
CA SER A 13 0.58 5.14 -10.55
C SER A 13 1.82 4.35 -10.95
N LEU A 14 1.67 3.15 -11.51
CA LEU A 14 2.78 2.31 -11.95
C LEU A 14 3.61 2.97 -13.06
N LEU A 15 2.96 3.61 -14.03
CA LEU A 15 3.65 4.31 -15.11
C LEU A 15 4.42 5.53 -14.61
N ILE A 16 3.83 6.32 -13.69
CA ILE A 16 4.53 7.47 -13.10
C ILE A 16 5.68 7.01 -12.20
N VAL A 17 5.50 5.92 -11.42
CA VAL A 17 6.60 5.33 -10.64
C VAL A 17 7.75 4.92 -11.57
N GLY A 18 7.44 4.24 -12.67
CA GLY A 18 8.45 3.91 -13.68
C GLY A 18 9.17 5.15 -14.24
N ALA A 19 8.42 6.22 -14.52
CA ALA A 19 8.98 7.48 -15.00
C ALA A 19 9.90 8.16 -13.96
N VAL A 20 9.51 8.17 -12.69
CA VAL A 20 10.32 8.74 -11.60
C VAL A 20 11.62 7.98 -11.40
N ILE A 21 11.55 6.64 -11.42
CA ILE A 21 12.73 5.78 -11.24
C ILE A 21 13.67 5.90 -12.44
N SER A 22 13.15 5.88 -13.68
CA SER A 22 13.98 5.96 -14.89
C SER A 22 14.62 7.33 -15.08
N ALA A 23 13.89 8.41 -14.76
CA ALA A 23 14.45 9.77 -14.86
C ALA A 23 15.48 10.09 -13.78
N ASN A 24 15.44 9.38 -12.65
CA ASN A 24 16.32 9.60 -11.49
C ASN A 24 16.48 11.10 -11.14
N SER A 25 15.35 11.84 -11.09
CA SER A 25 15.33 13.29 -10.93
C SER A 25 14.50 13.72 -9.73
N SER A 26 15.11 14.52 -8.82
CA SER A 26 14.43 15.08 -7.64
C SER A 26 13.25 15.98 -8.02
N TRP A 27 13.36 16.72 -9.13
CA TRP A 27 12.31 17.60 -9.62
C TRP A 27 11.08 16.81 -10.03
N LEU A 28 11.29 15.72 -10.79
CA LEU A 28 10.18 14.86 -11.21
C LEU A 28 9.52 14.16 -10.02
N ALA A 29 10.32 13.72 -9.03
CA ALA A 29 9.80 13.16 -7.79
C ALA A 29 8.94 14.18 -7.04
N GLY A 30 9.40 15.43 -6.87
CA GLY A 30 8.64 16.51 -6.24
C GLY A 30 7.33 16.85 -6.96
N ILE A 31 7.37 16.97 -8.29
CA ILE A 31 6.18 17.22 -9.13
C ILE A 31 5.19 16.06 -8.99
N SER A 32 5.67 14.81 -8.97
CA SER A 32 4.82 13.62 -8.83
C SER A 32 4.13 13.56 -7.48
N ILE A 33 4.82 13.92 -6.38
CA ILE A 33 4.23 14.00 -5.04
C ILE A 33 3.16 15.10 -5.01
N ALA A 34 3.46 16.29 -5.54
CA ALA A 34 2.52 17.40 -5.60
C ALA A 34 1.28 17.04 -6.44
N GLY A 35 1.48 16.44 -7.61
CA GLY A 35 0.40 15.96 -8.49
C GLY A 35 -0.47 14.91 -7.82
N ALA A 36 0.13 13.92 -7.16
CA ALA A 36 -0.58 12.91 -6.39
C ALA A 36 -1.42 13.54 -5.26
N THR A 37 -0.85 14.52 -4.54
CA THR A 37 -1.55 15.23 -3.47
C THR A 37 -2.76 16.00 -4.00
N ILE A 38 -2.62 16.72 -5.10
CA ILE A 38 -3.71 17.47 -5.74
C ILE A 38 -4.81 16.51 -6.23
N LEU A 39 -4.44 15.39 -6.85
CA LEU A 39 -5.39 14.39 -7.33
C LEU A 39 -6.17 13.76 -6.17
N VAL A 40 -5.50 13.39 -5.09
CA VAL A 40 -6.17 12.84 -3.90
C VAL A 40 -7.07 13.88 -3.27
N TRP A 41 -6.59 15.12 -3.08
CA TRP A 41 -7.41 16.19 -2.53
C TRP A 41 -8.68 16.45 -3.35
N ARG A 42 -8.59 16.33 -4.68
CA ARG A 42 -9.70 16.63 -5.61
C ARG A 42 -10.67 15.47 -5.80
N PHE A 43 -10.22 14.24 -5.76
CA PHE A 43 -10.98 13.04 -6.17
C PHE A 43 -11.15 11.99 -5.08
N ALA A 44 -10.51 12.12 -3.92
CA ALA A 44 -10.69 11.17 -2.82
C ALA A 44 -12.15 11.20 -2.31
N ALA A 45 -12.67 10.03 -2.02
CA ALA A 45 -13.98 9.88 -1.41
C ALA A 45 -13.86 10.04 0.12
N ASP A 46 -14.94 10.46 0.80
CA ASP A 46 -15.00 10.43 2.27
C ASP A 46 -15.18 8.98 2.76
N ALA A 47 -14.09 8.24 2.76
CA ALA A 47 -14.06 6.82 3.10
C ALA A 47 -12.80 6.47 3.91
N PRO A 48 -12.83 5.40 4.72
CA PRO A 48 -11.68 5.03 5.57
C PRO A 48 -10.39 4.80 4.78
N TRP A 49 -10.48 4.26 3.56
CA TRP A 49 -9.31 4.02 2.70
C TRP A 49 -8.72 5.30 2.11
N ALA A 50 -9.47 6.41 2.06
CA ALA A 50 -8.96 7.69 1.56
C ALA A 50 -7.84 8.27 2.46
N ARG A 51 -7.83 7.89 3.74
CA ARG A 51 -6.79 8.29 4.70
C ARG A 51 -5.44 7.61 4.45
N SER A 52 -5.41 6.54 3.64
CA SER A 52 -4.17 5.81 3.32
C SER A 52 -3.11 6.68 2.66
N PHE A 53 -3.51 7.68 1.86
CA PHE A 53 -2.57 8.62 1.24
C PHE A 53 -1.81 9.46 2.28
N TRP A 54 -2.53 10.01 3.25
CA TRP A 54 -1.91 10.82 4.31
C TRP A 54 -0.97 9.97 5.19
N PHE A 55 -1.35 8.72 5.42
CA PHE A 55 -0.48 7.77 6.09
C PHE A 55 0.77 7.48 5.26
N SER A 56 0.63 7.23 3.96
CA SER A 56 1.75 7.01 3.04
C SER A 56 2.67 8.23 2.96
N LEU A 57 2.12 9.44 2.98
CA LEU A 57 2.92 10.67 2.96
C LEU A 57 3.71 10.85 4.26
N LYS A 58 3.10 10.58 5.42
CA LYS A 58 3.79 10.60 6.73
C LYS A 58 4.88 9.53 6.80
N LEU A 59 4.59 8.32 6.31
CA LEU A 59 5.57 7.23 6.21
C LEU A 59 6.73 7.61 5.28
N GLY A 60 6.42 8.21 4.14
CA GLY A 60 7.42 8.72 3.21
C GLY A 60 8.32 9.77 3.86
N ALA A 61 7.74 10.78 4.54
CA ALA A 61 8.50 11.80 5.26
C ALA A 61 9.39 11.17 6.36
N PHE A 62 8.91 10.19 7.09
CA PHE A 62 9.68 9.46 8.09
C PHE A 62 10.86 8.72 7.45
N ILE A 63 10.64 8.04 6.33
CA ILE A 63 11.70 7.34 5.59
C ILE A 63 12.73 8.34 5.03
N LEU A 64 12.31 9.51 4.55
CA LEU A 64 13.21 10.58 4.11
C LEU A 64 14.14 11.01 5.24
N ILE A 65 13.58 11.24 6.44
CA ILE A 65 14.36 11.63 7.62
C ILE A 65 15.36 10.52 7.98
N ILE A 66 14.91 9.27 8.05
CA ILE A 66 15.81 8.14 8.36
C ILE A 66 16.89 8.01 7.28
N ARG A 67 16.53 8.08 6.00
CA ARG A 67 17.49 7.95 4.90
C ARG A 67 18.55 9.04 4.94
N THR A 68 18.14 10.27 5.22
CA THR A 68 19.06 11.40 5.38
C THR A 68 19.95 11.21 6.60
N LEU A 69 19.39 10.77 7.74
CA LEU A 69 20.14 10.47 8.96
C LEU A 69 21.17 9.36 8.73
N VAL A 70 20.77 8.27 8.10
CA VAL A 70 21.68 7.16 7.72
C VAL A 70 22.75 7.66 6.76
N GLY A 71 22.40 8.48 5.77
CA GLY A 71 23.33 9.11 4.85
C GLY A 71 24.35 10.01 5.56
N ILE A 72 23.96 10.69 6.62
CA ILE A 72 24.87 11.50 7.47
C ILE A 72 25.78 10.61 8.30
N LEU A 73 25.23 9.58 8.96
CA LEU A 73 25.97 8.76 9.93
C LEU A 73 26.85 7.69 9.29
N ILE A 74 26.37 6.99 8.26
CA ILE A 74 26.93 5.72 7.74
C ILE A 74 27.32 5.84 6.26
N GLY A 75 27.37 7.01 5.68
CA GLY A 75 27.55 7.14 4.23
C GLY A 75 29.00 6.93 3.77
N VAL A 76 29.16 6.50 2.53
CA VAL A 76 30.45 6.46 1.83
C VAL A 76 30.98 7.88 1.68
N PRO A 77 32.28 8.16 1.89
CA PRO A 77 32.86 9.47 1.69
C PRO A 77 32.75 9.85 0.20
N ILE A 78 31.93 10.84 -0.12
CA ILE A 78 31.83 11.43 -1.45
C ILE A 78 32.71 12.69 -1.45
N PRO A 79 33.68 12.81 -2.38
CA PRO A 79 34.49 14.02 -2.48
C PRO A 79 33.59 15.24 -2.80
N GLY A 80 33.82 16.35 -2.09
CA GLY A 80 33.04 17.58 -2.28
C GLY A 80 33.28 18.60 -1.19
N THR A 81 32.42 19.63 -1.14
CA THR A 81 32.52 20.71 -0.14
C THR A 81 32.22 20.20 1.26
N LYS A 82 33.20 20.32 2.15
CA LYS A 82 33.04 19.93 3.56
C LYS A 82 32.09 20.86 4.28
N LEU A 83 31.06 20.30 4.92
CA LEU A 83 30.16 21.03 5.78
C LEU A 83 30.59 20.95 7.25
N PHE A 84 30.82 19.76 7.74
CA PHE A 84 31.31 19.48 9.09
C PHE A 84 31.92 18.08 9.19
N GLU A 85 32.71 17.84 10.24
CA GLU A 85 33.33 16.55 10.50
C GLU A 85 32.75 15.94 11.78
N LEU A 86 32.28 14.71 11.68
CA LEU A 86 31.87 13.91 12.84
C LEU A 86 33.06 13.05 13.29
N PRO A 87 33.25 12.86 14.60
CA PRO A 87 34.27 11.93 15.10
C PRO A 87 33.98 10.54 14.55
N ILE A 88 35.04 9.88 14.08
CA ILE A 88 34.98 8.49 13.59
C ILE A 88 34.93 7.58 14.80
N LEU A 89 33.85 6.80 14.94
CA LEU A 89 33.72 5.81 15.98
C LEU A 89 34.45 4.52 15.55
N PRO A 90 35.44 4.03 16.32
CA PRO A 90 36.08 2.75 16.05
C PRO A 90 35.06 1.62 16.25
N LEU A 91 34.75 0.88 15.19
CA LEU A 91 33.84 -0.26 15.24
C LEU A 91 34.61 -1.57 15.41
N PRO A 92 34.02 -2.60 16.06
CA PRO A 92 34.59 -3.92 16.17
C PRO A 92 34.91 -4.53 14.81
N SER A 93 35.92 -5.41 14.73
CA SER A 93 36.40 -6.00 13.49
C SER A 93 35.38 -6.82 12.68
N TRP A 94 34.30 -7.30 13.31
CA TRP A 94 33.22 -8.02 12.67
C TRP A 94 32.25 -7.10 11.87
N LEU A 95 32.33 -5.78 12.09
CA LEU A 95 31.64 -4.73 11.32
C LEU A 95 32.61 -4.03 10.34
N ALA A 96 33.67 -4.69 9.93
CA ALA A 96 34.64 -4.15 9.00
C ALA A 96 34.00 -3.74 7.69
N GLY A 97 34.18 -2.45 7.31
CA GLY A 97 33.56 -1.86 6.11
C GLY A 97 32.50 -0.80 6.40
N ILE A 98 31.92 -0.76 7.59
CA ILE A 98 30.98 0.29 7.98
C ILE A 98 31.77 1.39 8.72
N ARG A 99 31.71 2.62 8.21
CA ARG A 99 32.29 3.80 8.89
C ARG A 99 31.17 4.66 9.43
N ILE A 100 31.11 4.82 10.76
CA ILE A 100 30.19 5.75 11.41
C ILE A 100 30.94 7.06 11.67
N GLY A 101 30.44 8.17 11.14
CA GLY A 101 31.07 9.48 11.21
C GLY A 101 31.96 9.79 10.00
N GLY A 102 32.89 10.72 10.18
CA GLY A 102 33.77 11.25 9.14
C GLY A 102 33.28 12.55 8.52
N VAL A 103 33.84 12.92 7.38
CA VAL A 103 33.55 14.16 6.68
C VAL A 103 32.17 14.09 6.02
N ILE A 104 31.30 15.02 6.37
CA ILE A 104 30.01 15.21 5.71
C ILE A 104 30.16 16.29 4.66
N THR A 105 29.94 15.90 3.40
CA THR A 105 29.98 16.80 2.26
C THR A 105 28.57 17.21 1.84
N GLN A 106 28.44 18.37 1.20
CA GLN A 106 27.17 18.85 0.67
C GLN A 106 26.62 17.87 -0.36
N GLU A 107 27.48 17.29 -1.19
CA GLU A 107 27.12 16.33 -2.24
C GLU A 107 26.53 15.05 -1.64
N ARG A 108 27.10 14.57 -0.53
CA ARG A 108 26.59 13.40 0.21
C ARG A 108 25.19 13.66 0.78
N LEU A 109 24.97 14.86 1.34
CA LEU A 109 23.66 15.23 1.87
C LEU A 109 22.62 15.32 0.76
N LEU A 110 22.96 15.99 -0.33
CA LEU A 110 22.08 16.14 -1.48
C LEU A 110 21.74 14.79 -2.12
N SER A 111 22.71 13.88 -2.26
CA SER A 111 22.48 12.52 -2.75
C SER A 111 21.51 11.76 -1.85
N SER A 112 21.68 11.84 -0.52
CA SER A 112 20.80 11.16 0.43
C SER A 112 19.37 11.69 0.38
N ILE A 113 19.19 13.00 0.23
CA ILE A 113 17.88 13.65 0.06
C ILE A 113 17.27 13.25 -1.29
N HIS A 114 18.07 13.25 -2.35
CA HIS A 114 17.63 12.87 -3.69
C HIS A 114 17.06 11.44 -3.71
N GLU A 115 17.81 10.47 -3.21
CA GLU A 115 17.36 9.08 -3.11
C GLU A 115 16.13 8.94 -2.21
N GLY A 116 16.13 9.66 -1.08
CA GLY A 116 14.98 9.72 -0.18
C GLY A 116 13.71 10.26 -0.85
N LEU A 117 13.82 11.34 -1.65
CA LEU A 117 12.70 11.91 -2.41
C LEU A 117 12.11 10.93 -3.44
N ILE A 118 12.94 10.16 -4.11
CA ILE A 118 12.46 9.13 -5.04
C ILE A 118 11.64 8.08 -4.29
N ILE A 119 12.11 7.62 -3.12
CA ILE A 119 11.38 6.66 -2.30
C ILE A 119 10.05 7.26 -1.83
N VAL A 120 10.03 8.52 -1.38
CA VAL A 120 8.80 9.22 -0.98
C VAL A 120 7.82 9.32 -2.15
N ALA A 121 8.31 9.62 -3.36
CA ALA A 121 7.46 9.69 -4.55
C ALA A 121 6.80 8.34 -4.85
N VAL A 122 7.56 7.25 -4.80
CA VAL A 122 7.04 5.89 -5.01
C VAL A 122 5.96 5.56 -3.97
N ILE A 123 6.23 5.78 -2.68
CA ILE A 123 5.28 5.49 -1.59
C ILE A 123 4.02 6.36 -1.72
N SER A 124 4.15 7.64 -2.04
CA SER A 124 3.01 8.54 -2.21
C SER A 124 2.17 8.21 -3.43
N LEU A 125 2.76 7.80 -4.55
CA LEU A 125 2.04 7.38 -5.74
C LEU A 125 1.23 6.10 -5.50
N PHE A 126 1.80 5.10 -4.82
CA PHE A 126 1.02 3.92 -4.39
C PHE A 126 -0.06 4.27 -3.38
N GLY A 127 0.25 5.14 -2.41
CA GLY A 127 -0.75 5.66 -1.47
C GLY A 127 -1.90 6.38 -2.15
N ALA A 128 -1.62 7.14 -3.22
CA ALA A 128 -2.63 7.80 -4.04
C ALA A 128 -3.51 6.76 -4.78
N ALA A 129 -2.91 5.74 -5.40
CA ALA A 129 -3.66 4.68 -6.07
C ALA A 129 -4.62 3.97 -5.11
N VAL A 130 -4.16 3.61 -3.90
CA VAL A 130 -4.99 2.99 -2.85
C VAL A 130 -6.09 3.93 -2.39
N SER A 131 -5.77 5.20 -2.14
CA SER A 131 -6.72 6.22 -1.65
C SER A 131 -7.82 6.53 -2.67
N LEU A 132 -7.49 6.56 -3.95
CA LEU A 132 -8.43 6.87 -5.05
C LEU A 132 -9.24 5.64 -5.48
N THR A 133 -8.85 4.44 -5.06
CA THR A 133 -9.47 3.19 -5.49
C THR A 133 -10.23 2.54 -4.33
N SER A 134 -11.55 2.34 -4.50
CA SER A 134 -12.32 1.54 -3.55
C SER A 134 -11.95 0.05 -3.69
N PRO A 135 -11.57 -0.65 -2.60
CA PRO A 135 -11.24 -2.07 -2.63
C PRO A 135 -12.36 -2.93 -3.25
N HIS A 136 -13.61 -2.62 -2.92
CA HIS A 136 -14.78 -3.34 -3.47
C HIS A 136 -14.95 -3.13 -4.98
N LYS A 137 -14.63 -1.94 -5.51
CA LYS A 137 -14.68 -1.68 -6.96
C LYS A 137 -13.54 -2.39 -7.69
N LEU A 138 -12.35 -2.45 -7.07
CA LEU A 138 -11.20 -3.17 -7.64
C LEU A 138 -11.52 -4.66 -7.81
N LEU A 139 -12.08 -5.30 -6.77
CA LEU A 139 -12.49 -6.71 -6.81
C LEU A 139 -13.54 -7.00 -7.90
N ARG A 140 -14.40 -6.04 -8.24
CA ARG A 140 -15.38 -6.21 -9.33
C ARG A 140 -14.77 -6.23 -10.72
N VAL A 141 -13.58 -5.67 -10.88
CA VAL A 141 -12.91 -5.51 -12.18
C VAL A 141 -11.87 -6.61 -12.41
N THR A 142 -11.47 -7.32 -11.34
CA THR A 142 -10.48 -8.41 -11.45
C THR A 142 -10.95 -9.53 -12.39
N PRO A 143 -10.02 -10.13 -13.17
CA PRO A 143 -10.30 -11.28 -14.03
C PRO A 143 -10.92 -12.46 -13.25
N VAL A 144 -11.67 -13.29 -13.93
CA VAL A 144 -12.39 -14.45 -13.34
C VAL A 144 -11.46 -15.36 -12.55
N VAL A 145 -10.22 -15.51 -13.00
CA VAL A 145 -9.19 -16.36 -12.32
C VAL A 145 -8.86 -15.83 -10.92
N ILE A 146 -8.81 -14.50 -10.75
CA ILE A 146 -8.49 -13.85 -9.46
C ILE A 146 -9.77 -13.62 -8.64
N TYR A 147 -10.94 -13.73 -9.27
CA TYR A 147 -12.24 -13.49 -8.63
C TYR A 147 -12.50 -14.45 -7.46
N GLU A 148 -12.17 -15.72 -7.59
CA GLU A 148 -12.35 -16.73 -6.53
C GLU A 148 -11.51 -16.39 -5.30
N PHE A 149 -10.24 -16.01 -5.50
CA PHE A 149 -9.38 -15.49 -4.43
C PHE A 149 -9.91 -14.19 -3.83
N GLY A 150 -10.45 -13.31 -4.66
CA GLY A 150 -11.07 -12.06 -4.21
C GLY A 150 -12.30 -12.33 -3.32
N VAL A 151 -13.17 -13.24 -3.71
CA VAL A 151 -14.33 -13.65 -2.90
C VAL A 151 -13.87 -14.29 -1.59
N ALA A 152 -12.92 -15.22 -1.64
CA ALA A 152 -12.35 -15.85 -0.43
C ALA A 152 -11.76 -14.79 0.51
N THR A 153 -11.04 -13.79 -0.01
CA THR A 153 -10.46 -12.70 0.78
C THR A 153 -11.56 -11.82 1.41
N VAL A 154 -12.63 -11.51 0.68
CA VAL A 154 -13.75 -10.74 1.23
C VAL A 154 -14.45 -11.52 2.33
N ILE A 155 -14.67 -12.82 2.15
CA ILE A 155 -15.25 -13.69 3.17
C ILE A 155 -14.34 -13.73 4.40
N ALA A 156 -13.04 -13.96 4.21
CA ALA A 156 -12.07 -14.01 5.31
C ALA A 156 -12.02 -12.69 6.09
N THR A 157 -11.93 -11.54 5.41
CA THR A 157 -11.88 -10.22 6.05
C THR A 157 -13.18 -9.87 6.77
N SER A 158 -14.34 -10.31 6.26
CA SER A 158 -15.63 -10.12 6.93
C SER A 158 -15.84 -11.08 8.11
N ALA A 159 -15.20 -12.25 8.08
CA ALA A 159 -15.26 -13.23 9.18
C ALA A 159 -14.45 -12.79 10.41
N LEU A 160 -13.33 -12.07 10.23
CA LEU A 160 -12.47 -11.64 11.33
C LEU A 160 -13.21 -10.87 12.46
N PRO A 161 -13.99 -9.81 12.18
CA PRO A 161 -14.76 -9.12 13.21
C PRO A 161 -15.77 -10.03 13.92
N ASN A 162 -16.38 -10.97 13.17
CA ASN A 162 -17.32 -11.92 13.72
C ASN A 162 -16.65 -12.90 14.68
N LEU A 163 -15.44 -13.38 14.34
CA LEU A 163 -14.65 -14.24 15.23
C LEU A 163 -14.30 -13.55 16.54
N VAL A 164 -13.87 -12.27 16.48
CA VAL A 164 -13.56 -11.48 17.68
C VAL A 164 -14.80 -11.32 18.57
N GLN A 165 -15.96 -11.06 17.98
CA GLN A 165 -17.22 -10.99 18.71
C GLN A 165 -17.63 -12.35 19.32
N SER A 166 -17.45 -13.45 18.59
CA SER A 166 -17.72 -14.81 19.07
C SER A 166 -16.85 -15.17 20.26
N ILE A 167 -15.55 -14.87 20.22
CA ILE A 167 -14.64 -15.06 21.36
C ILE A 167 -15.14 -14.30 22.58
N SER A 168 -15.50 -13.03 22.42
CA SER A 168 -15.99 -12.22 23.53
C SER A 168 -17.31 -12.74 24.10
N ARG A 169 -18.22 -13.22 23.26
CA ARG A 169 -19.50 -13.82 23.65
C ARG A 169 -19.30 -15.14 24.42
N ILE A 170 -18.45 -16.03 23.89
CA ILE A 170 -18.13 -17.31 24.52
C ILE A 170 -17.48 -17.09 25.88
N ARG A 171 -16.53 -16.14 25.96
CA ARG A 171 -15.86 -15.79 27.22
C ARG A 171 -16.86 -15.28 28.28
N ARG A 172 -17.76 -14.40 27.88
CA ARG A 172 -18.83 -13.92 28.79
C ARG A 172 -19.76 -15.06 29.27
N ALA A 173 -20.16 -15.96 28.36
CA ALA A 173 -20.99 -17.10 28.72
C ALA A 173 -20.29 -18.05 29.71
N ARG A 174 -18.98 -18.24 29.60
CA ARG A 174 -18.15 -19.02 30.52
C ARG A 174 -18.09 -18.35 31.92
N LEU A 175 -17.83 -17.03 31.93
CA LEU A 175 -17.84 -16.27 33.19
C LEU A 175 -19.19 -16.42 33.95
N LEU A 176 -20.33 -16.35 33.24
CA LEU A 176 -21.64 -16.53 33.82
C LEU A 176 -21.90 -17.95 34.37
N ARG A 177 -21.14 -18.95 33.91
CA ARG A 177 -21.15 -20.33 34.39
C ARG A 177 -20.17 -20.59 35.55
N GLY A 178 -19.54 -19.53 36.09
CA GLY A 178 -18.61 -19.63 37.22
C GLY A 178 -17.15 -19.91 36.84
N ASP A 179 -16.82 -19.94 35.53
CA ASP A 179 -15.44 -20.10 35.02
C ASP A 179 -14.79 -18.70 34.93
N GLU A 180 -14.18 -18.25 36.03
CA GLU A 180 -13.57 -16.91 36.12
C GLU A 180 -12.36 -16.73 35.16
N ASN A 181 -11.63 -17.83 34.90
CA ASN A 181 -10.46 -17.82 34.04
C ASN A 181 -10.55 -18.91 32.94
N PRO A 182 -11.43 -18.73 31.93
CA PRO A 182 -11.64 -19.75 30.92
C PRO A 182 -10.34 -20.04 30.15
N SER A 183 -9.92 -21.32 30.14
CA SER A 183 -8.75 -21.75 29.41
C SER A 183 -8.95 -21.59 27.92
N TRP A 184 -7.86 -21.41 27.15
CA TRP A 184 -7.95 -21.33 25.69
C TRP A 184 -8.68 -22.52 25.05
N ARG A 185 -8.46 -23.72 25.57
CA ARG A 185 -9.12 -24.94 25.08
C ARG A 185 -10.64 -24.90 25.28
N SER A 186 -11.12 -24.35 26.40
CA SER A 186 -12.55 -24.23 26.67
C SER A 186 -13.26 -23.19 25.79
N ILE A 187 -12.51 -22.26 25.20
CA ILE A 187 -13.01 -21.25 24.26
C ILE A 187 -12.90 -21.78 22.82
N ALA A 188 -11.81 -22.49 22.49
CA ALA A 188 -11.51 -22.91 21.12
C ALA A 188 -12.55 -23.88 20.54
N LEU A 189 -13.03 -24.85 21.32
CA LEU A 189 -14.01 -25.83 20.84
C LEU A 189 -15.34 -25.17 20.43
N PRO A 190 -16.01 -24.38 21.29
CA PRO A 190 -17.23 -23.65 20.91
C PRO A 190 -16.99 -22.65 19.78
N LEU A 191 -15.80 -22.04 19.70
CA LEU A 191 -15.45 -21.12 18.61
C LEU A 191 -15.35 -21.84 17.26
N LEU A 192 -14.76 -23.05 17.24
CA LEU A 192 -14.69 -23.88 16.03
C LEU A 192 -16.09 -24.31 15.59
N GLU A 193 -16.94 -24.73 16.52
CA GLU A 193 -18.35 -25.10 16.27
C GLU A 193 -19.14 -23.93 15.67
N ASP A 194 -19.09 -22.73 16.29
CA ASP A 194 -19.74 -21.51 15.78
C ASP A 194 -19.20 -21.12 14.39
N SER A 195 -17.90 -21.24 14.18
CA SER A 195 -17.26 -20.93 12.89
C SER A 195 -17.64 -21.91 11.78
N LEU A 196 -17.72 -23.21 12.10
CA LEU A 196 -18.12 -24.25 11.16
C LEU A 196 -19.60 -24.08 10.77
N SER A 197 -20.49 -23.87 11.74
CA SER A 197 -21.91 -23.63 11.50
C SER A 197 -22.11 -22.44 10.56
N ARG A 198 -21.45 -21.30 10.81
CA ARG A 198 -21.52 -20.12 9.96
C ARG A 198 -20.98 -20.37 8.56
N SER A 199 -19.91 -21.16 8.45
CA SER A 199 -19.34 -21.49 7.14
C SER A 199 -20.30 -22.33 6.31
N LEU A 200 -21.00 -23.29 6.95
CA LEU A 200 -22.03 -24.11 6.29
C LEU A 200 -23.24 -23.27 5.89
N GLU A 201 -23.72 -22.39 6.75
CA GLU A 201 -24.81 -21.45 6.44
C GLU A 201 -24.45 -20.53 5.26
N LEU A 202 -23.23 -20.01 5.25
CA LEU A 202 -22.74 -19.16 4.14
C LEU A 202 -22.65 -19.98 2.84
N ALA A 203 -22.12 -21.22 2.91
CA ALA A 203 -22.02 -22.09 1.75
C ALA A 203 -23.41 -22.41 1.17
N ALA A 204 -24.38 -22.77 2.03
CA ALA A 204 -25.76 -23.01 1.61
C ALA A 204 -26.41 -21.75 1.01
N ALA A 205 -26.19 -20.57 1.59
CA ALA A 205 -26.68 -19.31 1.04
C ALA A 205 -26.04 -18.94 -0.30
N MET A 206 -24.77 -19.28 -0.51
CA MET A 206 -24.06 -19.08 -1.79
C MET A 206 -24.59 -20.05 -2.86
N ASP A 207 -24.78 -21.30 -2.51
CA ASP A 207 -25.35 -22.33 -3.40
C ASP A 207 -26.77 -21.96 -3.84
N ALA A 208 -27.64 -21.56 -2.92
CA ALA A 208 -28.98 -21.07 -3.21
C ALA A 208 -29.01 -19.85 -4.16
N ARG A 209 -27.93 -19.05 -4.22
CA ARG A 209 -27.75 -17.94 -5.16
C ARG A 209 -27.09 -18.35 -6.46
N GLY A 210 -26.85 -19.64 -6.69
CA GLY A 210 -26.20 -20.18 -7.88
C GLY A 210 -24.70 -19.91 -7.95
N TYR A 211 -24.03 -19.76 -6.83
CA TYR A 211 -22.57 -19.61 -6.82
C TYR A 211 -21.91 -20.90 -7.30
N GLY A 212 -21.03 -20.82 -8.29
CA GLY A 212 -20.34 -22.00 -8.84
C GLY A 212 -21.03 -22.68 -10.03
N VAL A 213 -22.31 -22.41 -10.31
CA VAL A 213 -23.07 -23.07 -11.37
C VAL A 213 -22.54 -22.75 -12.79
N SER A 214 -21.99 -21.55 -13.02
CA SER A 214 -21.46 -21.18 -14.33
C SER A 214 -20.25 -20.24 -14.21
N ARG A 215 -19.25 -20.46 -15.10
CA ARG A 215 -18.13 -19.53 -15.27
C ARG A 215 -18.53 -18.26 -16.05
N LYS A 216 -19.60 -18.33 -16.87
CA LYS A 216 -20.14 -17.18 -17.59
C LYS A 216 -21.17 -16.47 -16.71
N ARG A 217 -20.76 -15.43 -16.01
CA ARG A 217 -21.62 -14.65 -15.11
C ARG A 217 -21.96 -13.29 -15.71
N SER A 218 -23.22 -12.90 -15.64
CA SER A 218 -23.65 -11.55 -15.91
C SER A 218 -23.17 -10.62 -14.77
N ARG A 219 -22.61 -9.49 -15.10
CA ARG A 219 -22.20 -8.50 -14.10
C ARG A 219 -23.31 -7.49 -13.88
N TYR A 220 -23.88 -7.46 -12.70
CA TYR A 220 -24.79 -6.39 -12.31
C TYR A 220 -23.98 -5.08 -12.15
N ARG A 221 -24.33 -4.06 -12.93
CA ARG A 221 -23.65 -2.76 -13.01
C ARG A 221 -22.16 -2.88 -13.34
N PRO A 222 -21.81 -3.27 -14.58
CA PRO A 222 -20.42 -3.33 -15.00
C PRO A 222 -19.80 -1.91 -14.95
N ILE A 223 -18.56 -1.82 -14.47
CA ILE A 223 -17.78 -0.58 -14.53
C ILE A 223 -17.19 -0.52 -15.93
N SER A 224 -17.71 0.39 -16.77
CA SER A 224 -17.22 0.56 -18.13
C SER A 224 -15.98 1.44 -18.17
N TRP A 225 -15.02 1.05 -18.99
CA TRP A 225 -13.87 1.87 -19.35
C TRP A 225 -14.33 3.05 -20.21
N ARG A 226 -13.80 4.24 -19.98
CA ARG A 226 -14.17 5.47 -20.68
C ARG A 226 -12.98 6.06 -21.41
N GLY A 227 -13.25 6.93 -22.40
CA GLY A 227 -12.19 7.65 -23.12
C GLY A 227 -11.27 8.48 -22.20
N ILE A 228 -11.81 9.03 -21.10
CA ILE A 228 -11.00 9.75 -20.10
C ILE A 228 -10.00 8.81 -19.40
N ASP A 229 -10.38 7.55 -19.13
CA ASP A 229 -9.48 6.55 -18.54
C ASP A 229 -8.30 6.28 -19.47
N SER A 230 -8.58 6.11 -20.78
CA SER A 230 -7.56 5.94 -21.80
C SER A 230 -6.65 7.17 -21.93
N ALA A 231 -7.22 8.38 -21.85
CA ALA A 231 -6.44 9.62 -21.92
C ALA A 231 -5.45 9.76 -20.75
N VAL A 232 -5.89 9.45 -19.53
CA VAL A 232 -5.04 9.49 -18.32
C VAL A 232 -3.91 8.47 -18.43
N VAL A 233 -4.21 7.24 -18.86
CA VAL A 233 -3.20 6.19 -19.04
C VAL A 233 -2.21 6.57 -20.15
N LEU A 234 -2.70 7.10 -21.27
CA LEU A 234 -1.86 7.53 -22.39
C LEU A 234 -0.92 8.66 -21.97
N ALA A 235 -1.43 9.66 -21.23
CA ALA A 235 -0.58 10.74 -20.72
C ALA A 235 0.54 10.24 -19.81
N ALA A 236 0.23 9.31 -18.91
CA ALA A 236 1.24 8.68 -18.05
C ALA A 236 2.25 7.84 -18.85
N PHE A 237 1.79 7.12 -19.88
CA PHE A 237 2.65 6.34 -20.75
C PHE A 237 3.58 7.22 -21.58
N LEU A 238 3.08 8.33 -22.13
CA LEU A 238 3.91 9.30 -22.84
C LEU A 238 4.98 9.92 -21.92
N MET A 239 4.63 10.21 -20.68
CA MET A 239 5.58 10.70 -19.68
C MET A 239 6.69 9.67 -19.41
N LEU A 240 6.35 8.40 -19.22
CA LEU A 240 7.32 7.32 -19.07
C LEU A 240 8.21 7.17 -20.31
N SER A 241 7.61 7.16 -21.49
CA SER A 241 8.35 7.03 -22.76
C SER A 241 9.31 8.20 -22.96
N PHE A 242 8.90 9.42 -22.63
CA PHE A 242 9.75 10.60 -22.70
C PHE A 242 10.94 10.52 -21.72
N THR A 243 10.69 10.11 -20.46
CA THR A 243 11.77 9.95 -19.48
C THR A 243 12.77 8.87 -19.89
N LEU A 244 12.29 7.75 -20.44
CA LEU A 244 13.15 6.68 -20.95
C LEU A 244 13.97 7.12 -22.18
N ALA A 245 13.42 7.99 -23.02
CA ALA A 245 14.14 8.54 -24.16
C ALA A 245 15.24 9.54 -23.75
N VAL A 246 14.98 10.35 -22.71
CA VAL A 246 15.94 11.35 -22.20
C VAL A 246 17.01 10.71 -21.31
N SER A 247 16.72 9.57 -20.67
CA SER A 247 17.68 8.87 -19.78
C SER A 247 18.67 7.96 -20.54
N ARG A 248 18.52 7.80 -21.84
CA ARG A 248 19.48 7.11 -22.74
C ARG A 248 20.47 8.09 -23.32
#